data_c2d687f30699b52dc9b20d162abc13bb
#
_entry.id   c2d687f30699b52dc9b20d162abc13bb
#
_cell.length_a   1.000
_cell.length_b   1.000
_cell.length_c   1.000
_cell.angle_alpha   90.00
_cell.angle_beta   90.00
_cell.angle_gamma   90.00
#
_symmetry.space_group_name_H-M   'P 1'
#
loop_
_entity.id
_entity.type
_entity.pdbx_description
1 polymer ?
#
loop_
_entity_poly.entity_id
_entity_poly.type
_entity_poly.pdbx_seq_one_letter_code
_entity_poly.pdbx_strand_id
1 'polypeptide(L)'
;TSPHARYKTDEQGKIVPVRRKYELVRPTREAAEMESTTGEKSAQRIAQEKGHDIIQNAATWKELHEKLSAVGLRFAKKGSGAVILVGETAVKASSVDRKFGLSRLCKRLGEYEEGEYPETCPQLAPEPLSPVCEEEWREYQEIRQEHAEAIRKAREQETTEREAREQNQKQERKRVCASLAGHGL
;
A
#
# COMPACT_ATOMS: atom_id res chain seq x y z
N THR A 1 23.19 -0.59 24.10
CA THR A 1 22.52 0.73 23.96
C THR A 1 21.09 0.48 23.55
N SER A 2 20.13 1.01 24.34
CA SER A 2 18.70 0.88 24.09
C SER A 2 18.36 1.44 22.70
N PRO A 3 17.54 0.75 21.87
CA PRO A 3 17.13 1.24 20.54
C PRO A 3 16.29 2.54 20.60
N HIS A 4 15.94 2.99 21.80
CA HIS A 4 15.17 4.20 22.04
C HIS A 4 15.98 5.35 22.66
N ALA A 5 17.31 5.22 22.78
CA ALA A 5 18.12 6.28 23.35
C ALA A 5 18.04 7.55 22.48
N ARG A 6 17.53 8.64 23.07
CA ARG A 6 17.47 9.97 22.44
C ARG A 6 18.82 10.68 22.42
N TYR A 7 19.77 10.21 23.21
CA TYR A 7 21.10 10.78 23.41
C TYR A 7 22.15 9.69 23.33
N LYS A 8 23.30 10.02 22.78
CA LYS A 8 24.52 9.19 22.79
C LYS A 8 25.66 10.00 23.37
N THR A 9 26.63 9.33 23.92
CA THR A 9 27.90 9.93 24.36
C THR A 9 28.83 9.94 23.15
N ASP A 10 29.41 11.10 22.82
CA ASP A 10 30.44 11.21 21.80
C ASP A 10 31.80 10.70 22.31
N GLU A 11 32.81 10.71 21.45
CA GLU A 11 34.17 10.25 21.78
C GLU A 11 34.85 11.10 22.88
N GLN A 12 34.30 12.27 23.15
CA GLN A 12 34.80 13.20 24.18
C GLN A 12 34.00 13.12 25.50
N GLY A 13 33.09 12.13 25.62
CA GLY A 13 32.26 11.93 26.82
C GLY A 13 31.05 12.88 26.92
N LYS A 14 30.79 13.72 25.91
CA LYS A 14 29.69 14.68 25.91
C LYS A 14 28.39 14.02 25.44
N ILE A 15 27.32 14.29 26.17
CA ILE A 15 25.97 13.82 25.79
C ILE A 15 25.45 14.65 24.63
N VAL A 16 25.37 14.03 23.45
CA VAL A 16 24.83 14.64 22.23
C VAL A 16 23.52 13.97 21.84
N PRO A 17 22.53 14.74 21.35
CA PRO A 17 21.31 14.14 20.87
C PRO A 17 21.61 13.27 19.63
N VAL A 18 21.08 12.06 19.64
CA VAL A 18 21.09 11.22 18.44
C VAL A 18 20.15 11.89 17.43
N ARG A 19 20.72 12.65 16.51
CA ARG A 19 19.97 13.08 15.32
C ARG A 19 19.70 11.83 14.49
N ARG A 20 18.54 11.23 14.70
CA ARG A 20 18.04 10.27 13.72
C ARG A 20 17.93 11.03 12.41
N LYS A 21 18.41 10.44 11.34
CA LYS A 21 18.44 11.08 10.01
C LYS A 21 17.05 11.58 9.61
N TYR A 22 16.01 10.92 10.08
CA TYR A 22 14.60 11.38 10.19
C TYR A 22 13.87 10.50 11.20
N GLU A 23 12.94 11.08 11.92
CA GLU A 23 11.99 10.31 12.69
C GLU A 23 10.92 9.87 11.68
N LEU A 24 11.01 8.62 11.22
CA LEU A 24 9.97 8.03 10.37
C LEU A 24 8.62 8.22 11.07
N VAL A 25 7.69 8.84 10.39
CA VAL A 25 6.32 8.96 10.90
C VAL A 25 5.81 7.54 11.16
N ARG A 26 5.24 7.31 12.33
CA ARG A 26 4.68 6.00 12.66
C ARG A 26 3.70 5.58 11.57
N PRO A 27 3.72 4.31 11.15
CA PRO A 27 2.75 3.82 10.19
C PRO A 27 1.33 4.05 10.72
N THR A 28 0.39 4.29 9.83
CA THR A 28 -1.04 4.31 10.18
C THR A 28 -1.42 2.95 10.75
N ARG A 29 -2.53 2.88 11.50
CA ARG A 29 -3.00 1.63 12.09
C ARG A 29 -3.16 0.54 11.03
N GLU A 30 -3.74 0.88 9.89
CA GLU A 30 -3.94 -0.03 8.76
C GLU A 30 -2.62 -0.54 8.18
N ALA A 31 -1.64 0.35 8.01
CA ALA A 31 -0.30 -0.02 7.55
C ALA A 31 0.43 -0.93 8.55
N ALA A 32 0.33 -0.64 9.85
CA ALA A 32 0.93 -1.45 10.90
C ALA A 32 0.28 -2.84 11.01
N GLU A 33 -1.03 -2.92 10.85
CA GLU A 33 -1.78 -4.17 10.85
C GLU A 33 -1.41 -5.03 9.63
N MET A 34 -1.33 -4.44 8.45
CA MET A 34 -0.85 -5.10 7.25
C MET A 34 0.56 -5.64 7.44
N GLU A 35 1.51 -4.81 7.92
CA GLU A 35 2.90 -5.22 8.17
C GLU A 35 2.99 -6.38 9.16
N SER A 36 2.20 -6.35 10.24
CA SER A 36 2.21 -7.43 11.25
C SER A 36 1.60 -8.72 10.75
N THR A 37 0.64 -8.65 9.85
CA THR A 37 -0.08 -9.81 9.31
C THR A 37 0.67 -10.46 8.16
N THR A 38 1.31 -9.66 7.30
CA THR A 38 1.94 -10.15 6.08
C THR A 38 3.46 -10.28 6.17
N GLY A 39 4.09 -9.65 7.14
CA GLY A 39 5.56 -9.56 7.20
C GLY A 39 6.18 -8.70 6.09
N GLU A 40 5.35 -8.03 5.28
CA GLU A 40 5.77 -7.18 4.16
C GLU A 40 5.80 -5.72 4.58
N LYS A 41 6.63 -4.93 3.92
CA LYS A 41 6.61 -3.47 4.09
C LYS A 41 5.31 -2.92 3.51
N SER A 42 4.64 -2.07 4.27
CA SER A 42 3.49 -1.34 3.79
C SER A 42 3.87 -0.31 2.73
N ALA A 43 2.92 0.05 1.86
CA ALA A 43 3.11 1.12 0.90
C ALA A 43 3.55 2.44 1.56
N GLN A 44 3.07 2.73 2.78
CA GLN A 44 3.50 3.89 3.55
C GLN A 44 4.99 3.82 3.90
N ARG A 45 5.48 2.67 4.35
CA ARG A 45 6.89 2.47 4.68
C ARG A 45 7.78 2.57 3.43
N ILE A 46 7.38 1.95 2.33
CA ILE A 46 8.08 2.04 1.05
C ILE A 46 8.18 3.49 0.58
N ALA A 47 7.06 4.24 0.65
CA ALA A 47 7.04 5.66 0.31
C ALA A 47 7.94 6.49 1.23
N GLN A 48 8.05 6.14 2.50
CA GLN A 48 8.95 6.80 3.46
C GLN A 48 10.42 6.50 3.16
N GLU A 49 10.76 5.22 2.99
CA GLU A 49 12.15 4.80 2.79
C GLU A 49 12.73 5.26 1.45
N LYS A 50 11.94 5.14 0.37
CA LYS A 50 12.40 5.48 -1.00
C LYS A 50 12.08 6.91 -1.42
N GLY A 51 10.96 7.46 -0.94
CA GLY A 51 10.46 8.75 -1.41
C GLY A 51 10.85 9.95 -0.55
N HIS A 52 11.11 9.75 0.75
CA HIS A 52 11.33 10.86 1.67
C HIS A 52 12.46 11.80 1.22
N ASP A 53 13.65 11.26 1.00
CA ASP A 53 14.83 12.07 0.65
C ASP A 53 14.67 12.74 -0.72
N ILE A 54 14.03 12.05 -1.66
CA ILE A 54 13.74 12.57 -3.00
C ILE A 54 12.83 13.79 -2.90
N ILE A 55 11.70 13.67 -2.18
CA ILE A 55 10.74 14.77 -2.05
C ILE A 55 11.34 15.91 -1.25
N GLN A 56 12.14 15.61 -0.22
CA GLN A 56 12.76 16.65 0.61
C GLN A 56 13.78 17.48 -0.16
N ASN A 57 14.57 16.87 -1.04
CA ASN A 57 15.70 17.53 -1.73
C ASN A 57 15.37 18.03 -3.14
N ALA A 58 14.20 17.69 -3.69
CA ALA A 58 13.79 18.17 -5.01
C ALA A 58 13.67 19.70 -5.03
N ALA A 59 14.24 20.33 -6.05
CA ALA A 59 14.17 21.78 -6.26
C ALA A 59 13.03 22.20 -7.19
N THR A 60 12.56 21.29 -8.07
CA THR A 60 11.48 21.52 -9.03
C THR A 60 10.51 20.36 -9.05
N TRP A 61 9.28 20.58 -9.56
CA TRP A 61 8.29 19.51 -9.75
C TRP A 61 8.78 18.46 -10.74
N LYS A 62 9.41 18.88 -11.82
CA LYS A 62 9.97 17.98 -12.83
C LYS A 62 10.99 17.01 -12.22
N GLU A 63 11.95 17.55 -11.48
CA GLU A 63 12.97 16.75 -10.79
C GLU A 63 12.34 15.76 -9.79
N LEU A 64 11.32 16.23 -9.05
CA LEU A 64 10.60 15.38 -8.11
C LEU A 64 9.94 14.19 -8.81
N HIS A 65 9.23 14.45 -9.91
CA HIS A 65 8.54 13.40 -10.68
C HIS A 65 9.52 12.41 -11.31
N GLU A 66 10.59 12.89 -11.92
CA GLU A 66 11.63 12.06 -12.55
C GLU A 66 12.30 11.14 -11.53
N LYS A 67 12.73 11.69 -10.39
CA LYS A 67 13.39 10.90 -9.34
C LYS A 67 12.46 9.90 -8.66
N LEU A 68 11.21 10.26 -8.43
CA LEU A 68 10.21 9.33 -7.88
C LEU A 68 9.89 8.21 -8.86
N SER A 69 9.74 8.51 -10.14
CA SER A 69 9.52 7.52 -11.19
C SER A 69 10.66 6.50 -11.26
N ALA A 70 11.91 6.93 -11.12
CA ALA A 70 13.07 6.05 -11.11
C ALA A 70 13.06 4.99 -9.99
N VAL A 71 12.38 5.30 -8.86
CA VAL A 71 12.23 4.35 -7.74
C VAL A 71 10.86 3.67 -7.69
N GLY A 72 10.07 3.79 -8.78
CA GLY A 72 8.76 3.16 -8.89
C GLY A 72 7.65 3.86 -8.10
N LEU A 73 7.85 5.11 -7.72
CA LEU A 73 6.88 5.94 -7.02
C LEU A 73 6.32 7.02 -7.95
N ARG A 74 5.07 7.44 -7.69
CA ARG A 74 4.46 8.56 -8.41
C ARG A 74 3.85 9.53 -7.41
N PHE A 75 3.99 10.83 -7.67
CA PHE A 75 3.35 11.87 -6.88
C PHE A 75 2.18 12.45 -7.68
N ALA A 76 1.00 12.47 -7.07
CA ALA A 76 -0.19 12.99 -7.73
C ALA A 76 -1.00 13.90 -6.81
N LYS A 77 -1.61 14.92 -7.40
CA LYS A 77 -2.61 15.76 -6.73
C LYS A 77 -3.93 15.00 -6.63
N LYS A 78 -4.52 14.96 -5.43
CA LYS A 78 -5.85 14.35 -5.21
C LYS A 78 -6.71 15.31 -4.40
N GLY A 79 -7.63 15.98 -5.08
CA GLY A 79 -8.45 17.03 -4.47
C GLY A 79 -7.59 18.19 -3.95
N SER A 80 -7.75 18.57 -2.69
CA SER A 80 -6.95 19.60 -2.01
C SER A 80 -5.61 19.11 -1.47
N GLY A 81 -5.33 17.82 -1.56
CA GLY A 81 -4.12 17.18 -1.04
C GLY A 81 -3.24 16.55 -2.11
N ALA A 82 -2.25 15.80 -1.67
CA ALA A 82 -1.37 15.03 -2.51
C ALA A 82 -1.25 13.59 -2.02
N VAL A 83 -1.02 12.68 -2.94
CA VAL A 83 -0.77 11.27 -2.69
C VAL A 83 0.51 10.82 -3.37
N ILE A 84 1.15 9.83 -2.77
CA ILE A 84 2.25 9.09 -3.36
C ILE A 84 1.70 7.71 -3.72
N LEU A 85 1.80 7.34 -4.98
CA LEU A 85 1.40 6.03 -5.48
C LEU A 85 2.58 5.08 -5.37
N VAL A 86 2.35 3.95 -4.76
CA VAL A 86 3.28 2.82 -4.63
C VAL A 86 2.61 1.63 -5.32
N GLY A 87 2.98 1.39 -6.58
CA GLY A 87 2.19 0.51 -7.43
C GLY A 87 0.75 1.03 -7.57
N GLU A 88 -0.23 0.23 -7.19
CA GLU A 88 -1.66 0.60 -7.21
C GLU A 88 -2.14 1.27 -5.90
N THR A 89 -1.32 1.25 -4.86
CA THR A 89 -1.71 1.76 -3.54
C THR A 89 -1.39 3.25 -3.40
N ALA A 90 -2.42 4.04 -3.06
CA ALA A 90 -2.28 5.48 -2.83
C ALA A 90 -2.06 5.79 -1.35
N VAL A 91 -0.94 6.41 -1.03
CA VAL A 91 -0.57 6.85 0.32
C VAL A 91 -0.64 8.37 0.39
N LYS A 92 -1.25 8.93 1.43
CA LYS A 92 -1.26 10.38 1.63
C LYS A 92 0.17 10.90 1.80
N ALA A 93 0.57 11.91 1.04
CA ALA A 93 1.90 12.48 1.14
C ALA A 93 2.20 13.01 2.56
N SER A 94 1.20 13.54 3.27
CA SER A 94 1.31 13.96 4.66
C SER A 94 1.47 12.84 5.69
N SER A 95 1.17 11.58 5.31
CA SER A 95 1.44 10.39 6.16
C SER A 95 2.89 9.93 6.04
N VAL A 96 3.58 10.32 4.97
CA VAL A 96 5.01 10.10 4.80
C VAL A 96 5.81 11.13 5.59
N ASP A 97 5.52 12.41 5.38
CA ASP A 97 5.97 13.53 6.21
C ASP A 97 4.93 14.65 6.11
N ARG A 98 4.64 15.31 7.23
CA ARG A 98 3.74 16.47 7.27
C ARG A 98 4.19 17.62 6.37
N LYS A 99 5.50 17.68 6.06
CA LYS A 99 6.08 18.68 5.14
C LYS A 99 5.71 18.42 3.69
N PHE A 100 5.29 17.21 3.33
CA PHE A 100 4.98 16.82 1.95
C PHE A 100 3.52 17.07 1.56
N GLY A 101 2.76 17.72 2.42
CA GLY A 101 1.42 18.21 2.04
C GLY A 101 1.50 19.16 0.85
N LEU A 102 0.54 19.04 -0.10
CA LEU A 102 0.51 19.81 -1.35
C LEU A 102 0.77 21.32 -1.15
N SER A 103 0.05 21.95 -0.21
CA SER A 103 0.21 23.39 0.05
C SER A 103 1.62 23.79 0.49
N ARG A 104 2.34 22.90 1.18
CA ARG A 104 3.72 23.17 1.62
C ARG A 104 4.70 22.96 0.48
N LEU A 105 4.46 21.94 -0.35
CA LEU A 105 5.27 21.72 -1.54
C LEU A 105 5.08 22.84 -2.56
N CYS A 106 3.85 23.29 -2.79
CA CYS A 106 3.61 24.45 -3.67
C CYS A 106 4.29 25.73 -3.17
N LYS A 107 4.40 25.94 -1.86
CA LYS A 107 5.16 27.09 -1.29
C LYS A 107 6.66 26.97 -1.57
N ARG A 108 7.19 25.75 -1.70
CA ARG A 108 8.62 25.48 -1.90
C ARG A 108 8.99 25.36 -3.38
N LEU A 109 8.18 24.65 -4.17
CA LEU A 109 8.48 24.29 -5.56
C LEU A 109 7.72 25.16 -6.59
N GLY A 110 6.79 26.01 -6.13
CA GLY A 110 5.91 26.77 -7.02
C GLY A 110 4.58 26.08 -7.26
N GLU A 111 3.83 26.59 -8.25
CA GLU A 111 2.55 26.00 -8.65
C GLU A 111 2.73 24.53 -9.06
N TYR A 112 1.72 23.70 -8.73
CA TYR A 112 1.81 22.25 -8.99
C TYR A 112 1.82 21.98 -10.51
N GLU A 113 2.84 21.30 -10.94
CA GLU A 113 2.99 20.78 -12.30
C GLU A 113 2.78 19.27 -12.28
N GLU A 114 1.94 18.76 -13.17
CA GLU A 114 1.70 17.34 -13.30
C GLU A 114 2.88 16.67 -13.99
N GLY A 115 3.36 15.55 -13.43
CA GLY A 115 4.48 14.81 -14.01
C GLY A 115 4.04 13.85 -15.09
N GLU A 116 4.84 13.76 -16.15
CA GLU A 116 4.72 12.70 -17.14
C GLU A 116 5.34 11.42 -16.56
N TYR A 117 4.53 10.37 -16.46
CA TYR A 117 4.99 9.06 -16.01
C TYR A 117 4.94 8.07 -17.17
N PRO A 118 5.97 7.23 -17.34
CA PRO A 118 5.90 6.15 -18.30
C PRO A 118 4.73 5.22 -17.96
N GLU A 119 4.04 4.71 -18.97
CA GLU A 119 2.90 3.78 -18.78
C GLU A 119 3.31 2.53 -17.97
N THR A 120 4.55 2.09 -18.14
CA THR A 120 5.16 1.01 -17.37
C THR A 120 6.01 1.56 -16.23
N CYS A 121 5.37 1.95 -15.11
CA CYS A 121 6.16 2.09 -13.88
C CYS A 121 6.61 0.71 -13.39
N PRO A 122 7.87 0.58 -12.94
CA PRO A 122 8.32 -0.66 -12.33
C PRO A 122 7.39 -1.02 -11.19
N GLN A 123 6.76 -2.18 -11.28
CA GLN A 123 5.99 -2.72 -10.17
C GLN A 123 6.97 -3.06 -9.06
N LEU A 124 6.78 -2.43 -7.91
CA LEU A 124 7.58 -2.74 -6.75
C LEU A 124 7.19 -4.13 -6.26
N ALA A 125 8.16 -5.04 -6.29
CA ALA A 125 7.99 -6.35 -5.68
C ALA A 125 7.77 -6.20 -4.16
N PRO A 126 7.04 -7.13 -3.52
CA PRO A 126 6.90 -7.17 -2.08
C PRO A 126 8.26 -7.22 -1.39
N GLU A 127 8.51 -6.32 -0.45
CA GLU A 127 9.75 -6.28 0.33
C GLU A 127 9.48 -6.77 1.75
N PRO A 128 10.35 -7.63 2.31
CA PRO A 128 10.19 -8.08 3.69
C PRO A 128 10.38 -6.92 4.68
N LEU A 129 9.61 -6.95 5.76
CA LEU A 129 9.70 -5.95 6.82
C LEU A 129 11.04 -6.02 7.58
N SER A 130 11.57 -7.23 7.73
CA SER A 130 12.85 -7.52 8.37
C SER A 130 13.79 -8.20 7.38
N PRO A 131 15.11 -8.09 7.56
CA PRO A 131 16.07 -8.85 6.77
C PRO A 131 15.82 -10.35 6.98
N VAL A 132 15.47 -11.05 5.93
CA VAL A 132 15.30 -12.51 5.87
C VAL A 132 16.14 -13.05 4.72
N CYS A 133 16.43 -14.35 4.76
CA CYS A 133 17.08 -15.01 3.66
C CYS A 133 16.18 -14.94 2.41
N GLU A 134 16.77 -14.62 1.25
CA GLU A 134 16.00 -14.47 0.00
C GLU A 134 15.27 -15.75 -0.40
N GLU A 135 15.84 -16.91 -0.08
CA GLU A 135 15.23 -18.21 -0.36
C GLU A 135 13.99 -18.44 0.51
N GLU A 136 14.09 -18.20 1.82
CA GLU A 136 12.97 -18.30 2.75
C GLU A 136 11.86 -17.30 2.42
N TRP A 137 12.25 -16.09 1.97
CA TRP A 137 11.28 -15.08 1.56
C TRP A 137 10.51 -15.49 0.31
N ARG A 138 11.19 -16.07 -0.68
CA ARG A 138 10.57 -16.57 -1.91
C ARG A 138 9.60 -17.72 -1.62
N GLU A 139 10.03 -18.71 -0.82
CA GLU A 139 9.17 -19.81 -0.40
C GLU A 139 7.93 -19.34 0.32
N TYR A 140 8.08 -18.37 1.23
CA TYR A 140 6.96 -17.74 1.92
C TYR A 140 5.98 -17.05 0.95
N GLN A 141 6.48 -16.36 -0.08
CA GLN A 141 5.66 -15.71 -1.09
C GLN A 141 4.88 -16.74 -1.94
N GLU A 142 5.51 -17.85 -2.32
CA GLU A 142 4.88 -18.91 -3.07
C GLU A 142 3.72 -19.54 -2.27
N ILE A 143 3.95 -19.89 -1.01
CA ILE A 143 2.92 -20.43 -0.10
C ILE A 143 1.75 -19.45 0.05
N ARG A 144 2.02 -18.16 0.18
CA ARG A 144 0.97 -17.13 0.28
C ARG A 144 0.13 -17.03 -0.99
N GLN A 145 0.77 -17.09 -2.17
CA GLN A 145 0.07 -17.05 -3.45
C GLN A 145 -0.84 -18.28 -3.62
N GLU A 146 -0.33 -19.47 -3.34
CA GLU A 146 -1.11 -20.71 -3.38
C GLU A 146 -2.33 -20.65 -2.47
N HIS A 147 -2.14 -20.16 -1.25
CA HIS A 147 -3.22 -20.01 -0.28
C HIS A 147 -4.28 -18.98 -0.72
N ALA A 148 -3.84 -17.86 -1.27
CA ALA A 148 -4.74 -16.84 -1.81
C ALA A 148 -5.55 -17.37 -3.00
N GLU A 149 -4.93 -18.15 -3.89
CA GLU A 149 -5.61 -18.81 -5.01
C GLU A 149 -6.61 -19.85 -4.53
N ALA A 150 -6.27 -20.65 -3.53
CA ALA A 150 -7.16 -21.63 -2.95
C ALA A 150 -8.42 -20.97 -2.35
N ILE A 151 -8.25 -19.86 -1.62
CA ILE A 151 -9.37 -19.08 -1.08
C ILE A 151 -10.23 -18.51 -2.21
N ARG A 152 -9.62 -17.99 -3.26
CA ARG A 152 -10.36 -17.46 -4.42
C ARG A 152 -11.20 -18.55 -5.08
N LYS A 153 -10.60 -19.70 -5.36
CA LYS A 153 -11.31 -20.84 -5.95
C LYS A 153 -12.46 -21.33 -5.07
N ALA A 154 -12.26 -21.41 -3.76
CA ALA A 154 -13.30 -21.81 -2.82
C ALA A 154 -14.49 -20.81 -2.84
N ARG A 155 -14.23 -19.50 -2.88
CA ARG A 155 -15.28 -18.47 -2.99
C ARG A 155 -16.02 -18.54 -4.31
N GLU A 156 -15.33 -18.78 -5.42
CA GLU A 156 -15.95 -18.96 -6.73
C GLU A 156 -16.87 -20.19 -6.75
N GLN A 157 -16.45 -21.29 -6.15
CA GLN A 157 -17.28 -22.49 -5.99
C GLN A 157 -18.51 -22.23 -5.12
N GLU A 158 -18.36 -21.56 -4.01
CA GLU A 158 -19.47 -21.20 -3.12
C GLU A 158 -20.51 -20.31 -3.84
N THR A 159 -20.05 -19.34 -4.63
CA THR A 159 -20.95 -18.47 -5.41
C THR A 159 -21.73 -19.26 -6.47
N THR A 160 -21.06 -20.15 -7.21
CA THR A 160 -21.71 -21.00 -8.23
C THR A 160 -22.73 -21.96 -7.61
N GLU A 161 -22.40 -22.59 -6.48
CA GLU A 161 -23.31 -23.45 -5.76
C GLU A 161 -24.55 -22.67 -5.22
N ARG A 162 -24.32 -21.47 -4.71
CA ARG A 162 -25.41 -20.61 -4.25
C ARG A 162 -26.37 -20.24 -5.38
N GLU A 163 -25.82 -19.83 -6.53
CA GLU A 163 -26.62 -19.53 -7.71
C GLU A 163 -27.41 -20.75 -8.22
N ALA A 164 -26.79 -21.91 -8.23
CA ALA A 164 -27.46 -23.16 -8.62
C ALA A 164 -28.62 -23.51 -7.64
N ARG A 165 -28.41 -23.35 -6.34
CA ARG A 165 -29.46 -23.54 -5.33
C ARG A 165 -30.63 -22.57 -5.52
N GLU A 166 -30.34 -21.29 -5.77
CA GLU A 166 -31.35 -20.27 -6.03
C GLU A 166 -32.16 -20.56 -7.32
N GLN A 167 -31.49 -21.01 -8.37
CA GLN A 167 -32.14 -21.42 -9.62
C GLN A 167 -33.06 -22.64 -9.41
N ASN A 168 -32.59 -23.66 -8.70
CA ASN A 168 -33.39 -24.82 -8.37
C ASN A 168 -34.63 -24.46 -7.54
N GLN A 169 -34.50 -23.61 -6.52
CA GLN A 169 -35.64 -23.12 -5.75
C GLN A 169 -36.64 -22.35 -6.60
N LYS A 170 -36.16 -21.51 -7.52
CA LYS A 170 -37.03 -20.77 -8.46
C LYS A 170 -37.80 -21.72 -9.38
N GLN A 171 -37.15 -22.77 -9.87
CA GLN A 171 -37.79 -23.79 -10.72
C GLN A 171 -38.83 -24.59 -9.93
N GLU A 172 -38.50 -24.99 -8.71
CA GLU A 172 -39.41 -25.74 -7.85
C GLU A 172 -40.65 -24.92 -7.48
N ARG A 173 -40.49 -23.65 -7.13
CA ARG A 173 -41.62 -22.72 -6.90
C ARG A 173 -42.50 -22.61 -8.13
N LYS A 174 -41.91 -22.51 -9.34
CA LYS A 174 -42.70 -22.47 -10.61
C LYS A 174 -43.47 -23.77 -10.83
N ARG A 175 -42.85 -24.94 -10.55
CA ARG A 175 -43.55 -26.24 -10.68
C ARG A 175 -44.70 -26.38 -9.71
N VAL A 176 -44.52 -25.98 -8.47
CA VAL A 176 -45.59 -25.98 -7.45
C VAL A 176 -46.75 -25.05 -7.83
N CYS A 177 -46.41 -23.83 -8.26
CA CYS A 177 -47.45 -22.88 -8.74
C CYS A 177 -48.22 -23.41 -9.94
N ALA A 178 -47.56 -24.03 -10.92
CA ALA A 178 -48.17 -24.62 -12.10
C ALA A 178 -49.09 -25.83 -11.71
N SER A 179 -48.65 -26.66 -10.75
CA SER A 179 -49.43 -27.77 -10.25
C SER A 179 -50.72 -27.29 -9.53
N LEU A 180 -50.61 -26.25 -8.73
CA LEU A 180 -51.79 -25.66 -8.05
C LEU A 180 -52.78 -25.02 -8.99
N ALA A 181 -52.31 -24.40 -10.07
CA ALA A 181 -53.17 -23.80 -11.10
C ALA A 181 -53.90 -24.84 -11.94
N GLY A 182 -53.34 -26.05 -12.11
CA GLY A 182 -54.00 -27.16 -12.83
C GLY A 182 -55.04 -27.96 -12.05
N HIS A 183 -55.19 -27.77 -10.74
CA HIS A 183 -56.16 -28.47 -9.89
C HIS A 183 -57.39 -27.61 -9.52
N GLY A 184 -57.55 -26.46 -10.12
CA GLY A 184 -58.65 -25.53 -9.91
C GLY A 184 -59.70 -25.56 -11.05
N LEU A 185 -60.36 -26.70 -11.27
CA LEU A 185 -61.61 -26.87 -12.01
C LEU A 185 -62.51 -27.83 -11.27
#